data_6a17150d324759b9d2be482703a0dda7
#
_entry.id   6a17150d324759b9d2be482703a0dda7
#
_cell.length_a   1.000
_cell.length_b   1.000
_cell.length_c   1.000
_cell.angle_alpha   90.00
_cell.angle_beta   90.00
_cell.angle_gamma   90.00
#
_symmetry.space_group_name_H-M   'P 1'
#
loop_
_entity.id
_entity.type
_entity.pdbx_description
1 polymer ?
#
loop_
_entity_poly.entity_id
_entity_poly.type
_entity_poly.pdbx_seq_one_letter_code
_entity_poly.pdbx_strand_id
1 'polypeptide(L)'
;MPSVTIVGAGVAGLTIGYQLSRRGYRVTIVERNAVVGGLGRTFHYGDFHFDVGPHRFHTENPRVAAFIREILLEDAIEIPRKSGARMFGKYHEWPLRPSILAAMPIKLMITGAKDLVLKEHLPGESFEADVVNKYGRTLYEIFFEPYTRKFLFYSPSELHRDWARAGVNRAVIDKRASADSLWNLLKTTMMPKPVETMFLYPPTGVGRFSDKLSGSITGAGGRIILGQDVTGIETAGRRVVSVTAGNERIPTDNIVWTAPLTTLNGLLGVTNVDLEYLSTIFLNFEIGKPPRHDYQWTYFGGDEIFSRVTAPEAFLPSTVPPGKSGLCVEVTCRQGDARWQNPESLRQPVIDDLVRTGMIASAADIERVHIERVPFTYPIYKLNYMQELTRNLRELGQYSNLLLAGRCGRFWYNNMDHSIGQGLTMADKIVRGEVLAEIDSADREFWATEDDGNVPIRQEEIAEPAEDVAKHN
;
A
#
# COMPACT_ATOMS: atom_id res chain seq x y z
N MET A 1 21.68 -15.12 -23.20
CA MET A 1 20.56 -14.95 -22.27
C MET A 1 20.26 -13.46 -22.17
N PRO A 2 19.04 -13.03 -22.41
CA PRO A 2 18.68 -11.63 -22.22
C PRO A 2 18.83 -11.23 -20.74
N SER A 3 19.26 -10.00 -20.51
CA SER A 3 19.47 -9.45 -19.18
C SER A 3 18.34 -8.52 -18.78
N VAL A 4 17.99 -8.56 -17.49
CA VAL A 4 17.05 -7.62 -16.88
C VAL A 4 17.64 -7.08 -15.59
N THR A 5 17.71 -5.75 -15.50
CA THR A 5 18.06 -5.07 -14.27
C THR A 5 16.79 -4.53 -13.62
N ILE A 6 16.55 -4.88 -12.37
CA ILE A 6 15.39 -4.46 -11.58
C ILE A 6 15.88 -3.52 -10.49
N VAL A 7 15.35 -2.31 -10.44
CA VAL A 7 15.67 -1.33 -9.41
C VAL A 7 14.57 -1.35 -8.34
N GLY A 8 14.96 -1.82 -7.16
CA GLY A 8 14.10 -2.05 -6.00
C GLY A 8 13.76 -3.53 -5.78
N ALA A 9 14.12 -4.04 -4.59
CA ALA A 9 13.78 -5.39 -4.13
C ALA A 9 12.50 -5.42 -3.27
N GLY A 10 11.52 -4.59 -3.61
CA GLY A 10 10.17 -4.69 -3.06
C GLY A 10 9.40 -5.86 -3.66
N VAL A 11 8.20 -6.13 -3.16
CA VAL A 11 7.36 -7.27 -3.57
C VAL A 11 7.18 -7.35 -5.10
N ALA A 12 6.96 -6.21 -5.79
CA ALA A 12 6.82 -6.18 -7.25
C ALA A 12 8.12 -6.60 -7.95
N GLY A 13 9.26 -5.99 -7.58
CA GLY A 13 10.56 -6.28 -8.18
C GLY A 13 11.00 -7.73 -7.95
N LEU A 14 10.80 -8.25 -6.74
CA LEU A 14 11.09 -9.66 -6.42
C LEU A 14 10.18 -10.63 -7.20
N THR A 15 8.89 -10.32 -7.36
CA THR A 15 7.97 -11.16 -8.16
C THR A 15 8.43 -11.22 -9.62
N ILE A 16 8.80 -10.08 -10.22
CA ILE A 16 9.33 -10.03 -11.59
C ILE A 16 10.64 -10.83 -11.68
N GLY A 17 11.56 -10.58 -10.75
CA GLY A 17 12.86 -11.27 -10.70
C GLY A 17 12.73 -12.78 -10.59
N TYR A 18 11.83 -13.25 -9.70
CA TYR A 18 11.51 -14.68 -9.55
C TYR A 18 11.01 -15.30 -10.87
N GLN A 19 10.03 -14.65 -11.50
CA GLN A 19 9.43 -15.16 -12.72
C GLN A 19 10.42 -15.20 -13.88
N LEU A 20 11.29 -14.20 -13.99
CA LEU A 20 12.27 -14.10 -15.09
C LEU A 20 13.48 -15.02 -14.87
N SER A 21 13.99 -15.15 -13.64
CA SER A 21 15.09 -16.06 -13.33
C SER A 21 14.76 -17.52 -13.68
N ARG A 22 13.52 -17.96 -13.42
CA ARG A 22 13.01 -19.29 -13.78
C ARG A 22 12.80 -19.50 -15.28
N ARG A 23 12.76 -18.41 -16.06
CA ARG A 23 12.58 -18.43 -17.53
C ARG A 23 13.87 -18.17 -18.30
N GLY A 24 15.03 -18.29 -17.62
CA GLY A 24 16.34 -18.22 -18.25
C GLY A 24 16.86 -16.81 -18.52
N TYR A 25 16.30 -15.78 -17.88
CA TYR A 25 16.86 -14.43 -17.93
C TYR A 25 17.99 -14.27 -16.91
N ARG A 26 19.00 -13.48 -17.27
CA ARG A 26 20.02 -13.01 -16.32
C ARG A 26 19.45 -11.84 -15.53
N VAL A 27 18.98 -12.11 -14.32
CA VAL A 27 18.36 -11.12 -13.44
C VAL A 27 19.38 -10.50 -12.52
N THR A 28 19.43 -9.16 -12.45
CA THR A 28 20.13 -8.39 -11.42
C THR A 28 19.14 -7.46 -10.75
N ILE A 29 19.02 -7.52 -9.43
CA ILE A 29 18.18 -6.62 -8.62
C ILE A 29 19.12 -5.71 -7.82
N VAL A 30 18.86 -4.39 -7.84
CA VAL A 30 19.57 -3.40 -7.03
C VAL A 30 18.63 -2.84 -5.98
N GLU A 31 19.02 -2.92 -4.71
CA GLU A 31 18.22 -2.44 -3.57
C GLU A 31 19.09 -1.56 -2.67
N ARG A 32 18.59 -0.37 -2.34
CA ARG A 32 19.31 0.59 -1.47
C ARG A 32 19.39 0.16 -0.01
N ASN A 33 18.41 -0.59 0.48
CA ASN A 33 18.42 -1.10 1.84
C ASN A 33 19.29 -2.36 1.95
N ALA A 34 19.74 -2.66 3.15
CA ALA A 34 20.50 -3.88 3.45
C ALA A 34 19.61 -5.14 3.44
N VAL A 35 18.30 -5.00 3.26
CA VAL A 35 17.32 -6.08 3.30
C VAL A 35 16.31 -5.93 2.15
N VAL A 36 15.74 -7.05 1.71
CA VAL A 36 14.69 -7.10 0.69
C VAL A 36 13.30 -6.81 1.29
N GLY A 37 12.28 -6.72 0.43
CA GLY A 37 10.86 -6.63 0.80
C GLY A 37 10.28 -5.23 0.63
N GLY A 38 11.09 -4.18 0.63
CA GLY A 38 10.60 -2.80 0.50
C GLY A 38 9.58 -2.45 1.59
N LEU A 39 8.35 -2.06 1.20
CA LEU A 39 7.24 -1.81 2.15
C LEU A 39 6.62 -3.10 2.69
N GLY A 40 6.80 -4.24 2.03
CA GLY A 40 6.37 -5.57 2.51
C GLY A 40 7.46 -6.33 3.26
N ARG A 41 8.35 -5.62 3.95
CA ARG A 41 9.36 -6.23 4.83
C ARG A 41 8.89 -6.30 6.27
N THR A 42 9.56 -7.13 7.06
CA THR A 42 9.38 -7.24 8.50
C THR A 42 10.67 -6.81 9.20
N PHE A 43 10.57 -6.01 10.26
CA PHE A 43 11.67 -5.70 11.16
C PHE A 43 11.76 -6.81 12.21
N HIS A 44 12.97 -7.29 12.47
CA HIS A 44 13.25 -8.35 13.44
C HIS A 44 14.14 -7.82 14.57
N TYR A 45 13.67 -7.89 15.81
CA TYR A 45 14.41 -7.51 17.00
C TYR A 45 14.35 -8.70 17.99
N GLY A 46 15.32 -9.63 17.82
CA GLY A 46 15.23 -10.93 18.47
C GLY A 46 13.97 -11.68 18.03
N ASP A 47 13.14 -12.08 19.00
CA ASP A 47 11.89 -12.81 18.75
C ASP A 47 10.67 -11.88 18.53
N PHE A 48 10.89 -10.56 18.43
CA PHE A 48 9.86 -9.61 18.03
C PHE A 48 9.93 -9.33 16.52
N HIS A 49 8.80 -9.44 15.86
CA HIS A 49 8.64 -9.28 14.41
C HIS A 49 7.58 -8.22 14.11
N PHE A 50 7.99 -7.08 13.52
CA PHE A 50 7.11 -5.97 13.18
C PHE A 50 7.10 -5.73 11.69
N ASP A 51 5.93 -5.88 11.06
CA ASP A 51 5.78 -5.47 9.67
C ASP A 51 5.82 -3.95 9.52
N VAL A 52 6.10 -3.46 8.32
CA VAL A 52 5.98 -2.04 7.98
C VAL A 52 4.50 -1.66 7.91
N GLY A 53 3.85 -1.54 9.07
CA GLY A 53 2.41 -1.38 9.22
C GLY A 53 1.60 -2.67 9.02
N PRO A 54 0.25 -2.62 8.98
CA PRO A 54 -0.61 -3.81 8.99
C PRO A 54 -0.68 -4.48 7.63
N HIS A 55 0.39 -5.14 7.23
CA HIS A 55 0.43 -5.92 6.00
C HIS A 55 -0.16 -7.32 6.21
N ARG A 56 -0.76 -7.88 5.16
CA ARG A 56 -1.32 -9.24 5.07
C ARG A 56 -1.54 -9.58 3.61
N PHE A 57 -1.72 -10.84 3.29
CA PHE A 57 -2.11 -11.28 1.96
C PHE A 57 -3.61 -11.49 1.91
N HIS A 58 -4.27 -10.76 1.03
CA HIS A 58 -5.68 -10.91 0.71
C HIS A 58 -5.86 -10.51 -0.75
N THR A 59 -6.49 -11.39 -1.54
CA THR A 59 -6.74 -11.13 -2.95
C THR A 59 -7.93 -11.95 -3.44
N GLU A 60 -8.71 -11.39 -4.35
CA GLU A 60 -9.75 -12.09 -5.09
C GLU A 60 -9.22 -12.64 -6.43
N ASN A 61 -7.99 -12.27 -6.83
CA ASN A 61 -7.37 -12.76 -8.05
C ASN A 61 -6.80 -14.17 -7.83
N PRO A 62 -7.36 -15.21 -8.52
CA PRO A 62 -6.96 -16.60 -8.30
C PRO A 62 -5.50 -16.88 -8.67
N ARG A 63 -4.95 -16.18 -9.68
CA ARG A 63 -3.55 -16.31 -10.09
C ARG A 63 -2.61 -15.80 -9.01
N VAL A 64 -2.95 -14.64 -8.41
CA VAL A 64 -2.18 -14.05 -7.31
C VAL A 64 -2.27 -14.93 -6.07
N ALA A 65 -3.47 -15.41 -5.73
CA ALA A 65 -3.68 -16.31 -4.60
C ALA A 65 -2.86 -17.61 -4.72
N ALA A 66 -2.88 -18.22 -5.90
CA ALA A 66 -2.08 -19.42 -6.19
C ALA A 66 -0.58 -19.16 -6.03
N PHE A 67 -0.10 -18.03 -6.55
CA PHE A 67 1.30 -17.65 -6.46
C PHE A 67 1.74 -17.38 -5.01
N ILE A 68 0.92 -16.68 -4.21
CA ILE A 68 1.22 -16.45 -2.79
C ILE A 68 1.36 -17.79 -2.05
N ARG A 69 0.44 -18.74 -2.28
CA ARG A 69 0.49 -20.07 -1.66
C ARG A 69 1.68 -20.90 -2.16
N GLU A 70 2.02 -20.82 -3.46
CA GLU A 70 3.21 -21.47 -4.03
C GLU A 70 4.49 -21.03 -3.32
N ILE A 71 4.63 -19.73 -3.05
CA ILE A 71 5.84 -19.18 -2.42
C ILE A 71 5.87 -19.45 -0.91
N LEU A 72 4.75 -19.25 -0.22
CA LEU A 72 4.70 -19.39 1.24
C LEU A 72 4.68 -20.87 1.69
N LEU A 73 4.04 -21.78 0.93
CA LEU A 73 3.84 -23.17 1.29
C LEU A 73 3.17 -23.29 2.68
N GLU A 74 3.80 -24.01 3.61
CA GLU A 74 3.34 -24.20 4.99
C GLU A 74 3.29 -22.91 5.81
N ASP A 75 4.02 -21.86 5.40
CA ASP A 75 3.97 -20.54 6.06
C ASP A 75 2.68 -19.74 5.71
N ALA A 76 1.82 -20.23 4.81
CA ALA A 76 0.56 -19.59 4.45
C ALA A 76 -0.56 -19.87 5.46
N ILE A 77 -0.49 -19.29 6.66
CA ILE A 77 -1.45 -19.51 7.73
C ILE A 77 -2.68 -18.63 7.51
N GLU A 78 -3.87 -19.24 7.56
CA GLU A 78 -5.14 -18.50 7.45
C GLU A 78 -5.54 -17.91 8.80
N ILE A 79 -5.81 -16.61 8.81
CA ILE A 79 -6.23 -15.87 10.00
C ILE A 79 -7.46 -15.01 9.71
N PRO A 80 -8.40 -14.87 10.67
CA PRO A 80 -9.54 -13.98 10.50
C PRO A 80 -9.11 -12.51 10.64
N ARG A 81 -9.81 -11.62 9.92
CA ARG A 81 -9.63 -10.17 10.07
C ARG A 81 -10.18 -9.69 11.41
N LYS A 82 -9.36 -8.96 12.15
CA LYS A 82 -9.75 -8.22 13.35
C LYS A 82 -9.14 -6.82 13.31
N SER A 83 -9.90 -5.82 12.95
CA SER A 83 -9.42 -4.44 12.93
C SER A 83 -10.33 -3.51 13.71
N GLY A 84 -9.79 -2.42 14.21
CA GLY A 84 -10.49 -1.46 15.05
C GLY A 84 -10.29 -0.01 14.62
N ALA A 85 -11.14 0.85 15.16
CA ALA A 85 -10.99 2.30 15.12
C ALA A 85 -11.32 2.89 16.51
N ARG A 86 -10.54 3.88 16.94
CA ARG A 86 -10.84 4.63 18.15
C ARG A 86 -11.63 5.88 17.79
N MET A 87 -12.90 5.91 18.22
CA MET A 87 -13.83 7.02 17.99
C MET A 87 -14.62 7.29 19.25
N PHE A 88 -14.95 8.54 19.51
CA PHE A 88 -15.73 8.97 20.71
C PHE A 88 -15.16 8.43 22.03
N GLY A 89 -13.82 8.34 22.13
CA GLY A 89 -13.14 7.85 23.33
C GLY A 89 -13.18 6.33 23.54
N LYS A 90 -13.79 5.55 22.63
CA LYS A 90 -13.96 4.10 22.72
C LYS A 90 -13.36 3.39 21.50
N TYR A 91 -13.06 2.09 21.65
CA TYR A 91 -12.65 1.21 20.58
C TYR A 91 -13.85 0.54 19.94
N HIS A 92 -13.91 0.55 18.63
CA HIS A 92 -14.96 -0.03 17.81
C HIS A 92 -14.35 -0.96 16.77
N GLU A 93 -15.06 -2.03 16.43
CA GLU A 93 -14.67 -2.86 15.30
C GLU A 93 -14.69 -2.06 13.99
N TRP A 94 -13.79 -2.43 13.07
CA TRP A 94 -13.70 -1.84 11.75
C TRP A 94 -13.82 -2.92 10.65
N PRO A 95 -14.63 -2.76 9.61
CA PRO A 95 -15.52 -1.61 9.31
C PRO A 95 -16.52 -1.34 10.41
N LEU A 96 -16.91 -0.05 10.52
CA LEU A 96 -17.83 0.39 11.57
C LEU A 96 -19.13 -0.40 11.53
N ARG A 97 -19.53 -0.93 12.69
CA ARG A 97 -20.82 -1.58 12.89
C ARG A 97 -21.86 -0.62 13.46
N PRO A 98 -23.17 -0.93 13.34
CA PRO A 98 -24.25 -0.12 13.91
C PRO A 98 -24.08 0.20 15.39
N SER A 99 -23.39 -0.65 16.14
CA SER A 99 -23.10 -0.44 17.57
C SER A 99 -22.38 0.89 17.84
N ILE A 100 -21.72 1.51 16.85
CA ILE A 100 -21.11 2.83 17.00
C ILE A 100 -22.17 3.91 17.28
N LEU A 101 -23.40 3.74 16.80
CA LEU A 101 -24.49 4.69 17.05
C LEU A 101 -24.78 4.86 18.54
N ALA A 102 -24.59 3.80 19.35
CA ALA A 102 -24.74 3.85 20.79
C ALA A 102 -23.64 4.68 21.50
N ALA A 103 -22.51 4.87 20.84
CA ALA A 103 -21.40 5.71 21.34
C ALA A 103 -21.43 7.13 20.77
N MET A 104 -22.21 7.36 19.70
CA MET A 104 -22.27 8.64 19.02
C MET A 104 -23.10 9.64 19.81
N PRO A 105 -22.63 10.88 20.00
CA PRO A 105 -23.44 11.95 20.59
C PRO A 105 -24.75 12.17 19.84
N ILE A 106 -25.87 12.33 20.57
CA ILE A 106 -27.23 12.48 19.97
C ILE A 106 -27.26 13.60 18.91
N LYS A 107 -26.58 14.73 19.19
CA LYS A 107 -26.47 15.84 18.22
C LYS A 107 -25.89 15.38 16.89
N LEU A 108 -24.85 14.58 16.90
CA LEU A 108 -24.21 14.04 15.68
C LEU A 108 -25.12 13.02 14.95
N MET A 109 -25.89 12.23 15.68
CA MET A 109 -26.88 11.33 15.07
C MET A 109 -27.96 12.12 14.33
N ILE A 110 -28.48 13.20 14.93
CA ILE A 110 -29.51 14.04 14.30
C ILE A 110 -28.95 14.77 13.08
N THR A 111 -27.74 15.37 13.17
CA THR A 111 -27.13 16.06 12.02
C THR A 111 -26.75 15.09 10.91
N GLY A 112 -26.18 13.94 11.23
CA GLY A 112 -25.86 12.90 10.23
C GLY A 112 -27.10 12.33 9.54
N ALA A 113 -28.22 12.11 10.28
CA ALA A 113 -29.49 11.71 9.67
C ALA A 113 -30.05 12.80 8.75
N LYS A 114 -29.89 14.07 9.13
CA LYS A 114 -30.31 15.21 8.29
C LYS A 114 -29.49 15.26 7.00
N ASP A 115 -28.17 15.03 7.05
CA ASP A 115 -27.30 15.02 5.87
C ASP A 115 -27.68 13.92 4.87
N LEU A 116 -28.16 12.76 5.36
CA LEU A 116 -28.62 11.68 4.49
C LEU A 116 -29.93 12.03 3.74
N VAL A 117 -30.75 12.89 4.34
CA VAL A 117 -32.01 13.36 3.73
C VAL A 117 -31.81 14.59 2.85
N LEU A 118 -31.03 15.55 3.33
CA LEU A 118 -30.76 16.83 2.66
C LEU A 118 -29.36 16.79 2.01
N LYS A 119 -29.12 15.80 1.16
CA LYS A 119 -27.81 15.57 0.54
C LYS A 119 -27.23 16.88 -0.03
N GLU A 120 -26.13 17.34 0.57
CA GLU A 120 -25.28 18.36 -0.01
C GLU A 120 -24.62 17.79 -1.25
N HIS A 121 -24.52 18.57 -2.31
CA HIS A 121 -23.82 18.19 -3.53
C HIS A 121 -22.70 19.18 -3.81
N LEU A 122 -21.46 18.75 -3.61
CA LEU A 122 -20.28 19.53 -3.94
C LEU A 122 -19.79 19.16 -5.34
N PRO A 123 -19.53 20.16 -6.21
CA PRO A 123 -18.97 19.92 -7.52
C PRO A 123 -17.47 19.58 -7.44
N GLY A 124 -16.93 18.98 -8.52
CA GLY A 124 -15.50 18.76 -8.71
C GLY A 124 -15.04 17.35 -8.32
N GLU A 125 -13.73 17.18 -8.38
CA GLU A 125 -13.06 15.88 -8.23
C GLU A 125 -12.22 15.80 -6.95
N SER A 126 -12.51 16.66 -5.97
CA SER A 126 -11.78 16.63 -4.70
C SER A 126 -12.23 15.45 -3.83
N PHE A 127 -11.34 15.03 -2.94
CA PHE A 127 -11.65 14.02 -1.92
C PHE A 127 -12.78 14.51 -0.99
N GLU A 128 -12.79 15.81 -0.64
CA GLU A 128 -13.90 16.40 0.11
C GLU A 128 -15.23 16.20 -0.60
N ALA A 129 -15.31 16.57 -1.88
CA ALA A 129 -16.55 16.43 -2.66
C ALA A 129 -17.02 14.97 -2.73
N ASP A 130 -16.11 14.02 -2.98
CA ASP A 130 -16.45 12.59 -3.05
C ASP A 130 -17.02 12.08 -1.72
N VAL A 131 -16.39 12.43 -0.59
CA VAL A 131 -16.81 11.96 0.74
C VAL A 131 -18.10 12.63 1.19
N VAL A 132 -18.24 13.96 1.03
CA VAL A 132 -19.45 14.70 1.41
C VAL A 132 -20.65 14.20 0.60
N ASN A 133 -20.48 14.03 -0.71
CA ASN A 133 -21.56 13.54 -1.59
C ASN A 133 -22.00 12.10 -1.25
N LYS A 134 -21.08 11.26 -0.75
CA LYS A 134 -21.38 9.87 -0.37
C LYS A 134 -21.91 9.73 1.05
N TYR A 135 -21.26 10.37 2.02
CA TYR A 135 -21.45 10.09 3.44
C TYR A 135 -22.05 11.26 4.23
N GLY A 136 -22.17 12.44 3.61
CA GLY A 136 -22.65 13.66 4.25
C GLY A 136 -21.56 14.46 4.97
N ARG A 137 -21.88 15.74 5.19
CA ARG A 137 -20.98 16.73 5.80
C ARG A 137 -20.56 16.35 7.24
N THR A 138 -21.50 15.87 8.04
CA THR A 138 -21.24 15.50 9.43
C THR A 138 -20.15 14.44 9.55
N LEU A 139 -20.24 13.33 8.78
CA LEU A 139 -19.24 12.27 8.85
C LEU A 139 -17.90 12.71 8.28
N TYR A 140 -17.92 13.57 7.26
CA TYR A 140 -16.71 14.20 6.72
C TYR A 140 -15.97 14.99 7.81
N GLU A 141 -16.64 15.89 8.52
CA GLU A 141 -16.03 16.77 9.54
C GLU A 141 -15.53 16.03 10.78
N ILE A 142 -16.22 14.96 11.21
CA ILE A 142 -15.84 14.26 12.44
C ILE A 142 -14.78 13.17 12.24
N PHE A 143 -14.61 12.67 11.01
CA PHE A 143 -13.70 11.57 10.76
C PHE A 143 -12.74 11.82 9.60
N PHE A 144 -13.26 12.07 8.39
CA PHE A 144 -12.42 12.08 7.19
C PHE A 144 -11.49 13.29 7.13
N GLU A 145 -11.97 14.47 7.43
CA GLU A 145 -11.16 15.68 7.40
C GLU A 145 -10.02 15.65 8.43
N PRO A 146 -10.28 15.45 9.75
CA PRO A 146 -9.21 15.45 10.73
C PRO A 146 -8.20 14.31 10.52
N TYR A 147 -8.68 13.12 10.15
CA TYR A 147 -7.80 12.00 9.82
C TYR A 147 -6.90 12.31 8.62
N THR A 148 -7.47 12.85 7.54
CA THR A 148 -6.73 13.14 6.31
C THR A 148 -5.71 14.25 6.51
N ARG A 149 -6.09 15.34 7.21
CA ARG A 149 -5.15 16.41 7.55
C ARG A 149 -3.98 15.92 8.39
N LYS A 150 -4.25 15.07 9.38
CA LYS A 150 -3.22 14.46 10.22
C LYS A 150 -2.32 13.52 9.41
N PHE A 151 -2.91 12.70 8.55
CA PHE A 151 -2.20 11.64 7.82
C PHE A 151 -1.41 12.16 6.63
N LEU A 152 -1.99 13.08 5.81
CA LEU A 152 -1.41 13.55 4.56
C LEU A 152 -0.84 14.97 4.61
N PHE A 153 -1.13 15.73 5.65
CA PHE A 153 -0.75 17.15 5.76
C PHE A 153 -1.38 18.06 4.67
N TYR A 154 -2.49 17.63 4.10
CA TYR A 154 -3.27 18.34 3.12
C TYR A 154 -4.72 18.46 3.55
N SER A 155 -5.39 19.53 3.10
CA SER A 155 -6.85 19.58 3.18
C SER A 155 -7.46 18.55 2.20
N PRO A 156 -8.55 17.86 2.57
CA PRO A 156 -9.25 16.99 1.61
C PRO A 156 -9.70 17.70 0.33
N SER A 157 -9.91 19.01 0.36
CA SER A 157 -10.22 19.83 -0.83
C SER A 157 -9.06 19.97 -1.80
N GLU A 158 -7.80 19.75 -1.36
CA GLU A 158 -6.59 19.81 -2.16
C GLU A 158 -6.20 18.44 -2.76
N LEU A 159 -6.89 17.39 -2.33
CA LEU A 159 -6.63 16.02 -2.76
C LEU A 159 -7.65 15.56 -3.79
N HIS A 160 -7.21 14.72 -4.73
CA HIS A 160 -8.08 14.11 -5.72
C HIS A 160 -8.93 12.98 -5.09
N ARG A 161 -10.16 12.80 -5.58
CA ARG A 161 -11.10 11.76 -5.11
C ARG A 161 -10.55 10.33 -5.18
N ASP A 162 -9.54 10.08 -6.02
CA ASP A 162 -8.90 8.77 -6.11
C ASP A 162 -8.18 8.36 -4.83
N TRP A 163 -7.85 9.32 -3.97
CA TRP A 163 -7.40 9.01 -2.62
C TRP A 163 -8.47 8.28 -1.81
N ALA A 164 -9.75 8.68 -1.95
CA ALA A 164 -10.87 7.97 -1.32
C ALA A 164 -10.97 6.53 -1.81
N ARG A 165 -10.84 6.33 -3.11
CA ARG A 165 -10.92 5.00 -3.73
C ARG A 165 -9.77 4.10 -3.28
N ALA A 166 -8.54 4.60 -3.27
CA ALA A 166 -7.36 3.84 -2.91
C ALA A 166 -7.25 3.54 -1.40
N GLY A 167 -7.64 4.48 -0.53
CA GLY A 167 -7.44 4.40 0.91
C GLY A 167 -8.72 4.12 1.70
N VAL A 168 -9.79 4.84 1.43
CA VAL A 168 -11.00 4.88 2.25
C VAL A 168 -12.01 3.80 1.87
N ASN A 169 -12.33 3.67 0.60
CA ASN A 169 -13.34 2.69 0.14
C ASN A 169 -12.96 1.25 0.49
N ARG A 170 -11.66 0.94 0.54
CA ARG A 170 -11.16 -0.38 0.98
C ARG A 170 -11.22 -0.57 2.49
N ALA A 171 -11.23 0.51 3.25
CA ALA A 171 -11.18 0.47 4.71
C ALA A 171 -12.54 0.61 5.36
N VAL A 172 -13.46 1.38 4.78
CA VAL A 172 -14.67 1.90 5.47
C VAL A 172 -15.91 1.07 5.24
N ILE A 173 -16.10 0.43 4.08
CA ILE A 173 -17.39 -0.17 3.72
C ILE A 173 -17.24 -1.60 3.26
N ASP A 174 -18.11 -2.47 3.78
CA ASP A 174 -18.44 -3.72 3.13
C ASP A 174 -18.96 -3.40 1.71
N LYS A 175 -18.28 -3.88 0.69
CA LYS A 175 -18.61 -3.68 -0.75
C LYS A 175 -20.06 -4.04 -1.10
N ARG A 176 -20.76 -4.75 -0.21
CA ARG A 176 -22.16 -5.15 -0.34
C ARG A 176 -23.16 -4.14 0.22
N ALA A 177 -22.69 -3.14 0.94
CA ALA A 177 -23.48 -2.04 1.44
C ALA A 177 -23.49 -0.90 0.42
N SER A 178 -24.24 -1.04 -0.67
CA SER A 178 -24.52 0.13 -1.52
C SER A 178 -25.38 1.10 -0.70
N ALA A 179 -24.78 2.22 -0.33
CA ALA A 179 -25.46 3.30 0.39
C ALA A 179 -26.38 4.14 -0.53
N ASP A 180 -26.84 3.55 -1.63
CA ASP A 180 -27.66 4.23 -2.63
C ASP A 180 -29.03 4.65 -2.09
N SER A 181 -29.44 4.12 -0.93
CA SER A 181 -30.63 4.55 -0.23
C SER A 181 -30.51 4.38 1.28
N LEU A 182 -31.22 5.25 2.02
CA LEU A 182 -31.39 5.13 3.49
C LEU A 182 -31.92 3.74 3.89
N TRP A 183 -32.75 3.14 3.05
CA TRP A 183 -33.31 1.81 3.25
C TRP A 183 -32.27 0.70 3.13
N ASN A 184 -31.38 0.78 2.15
CA ASN A 184 -30.28 -0.18 2.00
C ASN A 184 -29.27 -0.02 3.13
N LEU A 185 -28.98 1.19 3.56
CA LEU A 185 -28.14 1.45 4.73
C LEU A 185 -28.75 0.86 6.00
N LEU A 186 -30.05 1.09 6.25
CA LEU A 186 -30.77 0.51 7.38
C LEU A 186 -30.84 -1.02 7.30
N LYS A 187 -31.10 -1.59 6.12
CA LYS A 187 -31.17 -3.04 5.92
C LYS A 187 -29.82 -3.74 6.15
N THR A 188 -28.74 -3.18 5.64
CA THR A 188 -27.38 -3.69 5.86
C THR A 188 -26.91 -3.48 7.31
N THR A 189 -27.39 -2.41 7.95
CA THR A 189 -27.17 -2.10 9.35
C THR A 189 -27.93 -3.05 10.29
N MET A 190 -29.15 -3.43 9.93
CA MET A 190 -30.01 -4.32 10.74
C MET A 190 -29.74 -5.82 10.52
N MET A 191 -29.08 -6.18 9.41
CA MET A 191 -28.73 -7.56 9.07
C MET A 191 -27.27 -7.63 8.56
N PRO A 192 -26.27 -7.33 9.40
CA PRO A 192 -24.88 -7.49 9.02
C PRO A 192 -24.61 -8.98 8.84
N LYS A 193 -24.43 -9.44 7.60
CA LYS A 193 -23.81 -10.74 7.38
C LYS A 193 -22.34 -10.59 7.77
N PRO A 194 -21.85 -11.35 8.74
CA PRO A 194 -20.42 -11.34 9.06
C PRO A 194 -19.69 -11.81 7.80
N VAL A 195 -18.95 -10.90 7.17
CA VAL A 195 -18.00 -11.28 6.13
C VAL A 195 -16.74 -11.70 6.91
N GLU A 196 -16.58 -12.99 7.12
CA GLU A 196 -15.33 -13.55 7.61
C GLU A 196 -14.29 -13.40 6.49
N THR A 197 -13.65 -12.24 6.45
CA THR A 197 -12.53 -12.03 5.55
C THR A 197 -11.32 -12.75 6.15
N MET A 198 -10.86 -13.78 5.46
CA MET A 198 -9.65 -14.51 5.82
C MET A 198 -8.43 -13.88 5.13
N PHE A 199 -7.34 -13.83 5.84
CA PHE A 199 -6.03 -13.39 5.36
C PHE A 199 -5.05 -14.56 5.42
N LEU A 200 -4.02 -14.52 4.57
CA LEU A 200 -2.84 -15.36 4.74
C LEU A 200 -1.76 -14.53 5.43
N TYR A 201 -1.14 -15.10 6.44
CA TYR A 201 -0.10 -14.44 7.22
C TYR A 201 1.00 -15.42 7.63
N PRO A 202 2.28 -15.12 7.37
CA PRO A 202 3.40 -15.99 7.77
C PRO A 202 3.76 -15.85 9.25
N PRO A 203 4.36 -16.89 9.88
CA PRO A 203 4.66 -16.94 11.32
C PRO A 203 5.57 -15.81 11.83
N THR A 204 6.46 -15.30 10.98
CA THR A 204 7.45 -14.26 11.34
C THR A 204 7.21 -12.94 10.61
N GLY A 205 5.98 -12.68 10.15
CA GLY A 205 5.60 -11.48 9.43
C GLY A 205 5.64 -11.64 7.91
N VAL A 206 5.07 -10.66 7.19
CA VAL A 206 4.91 -10.71 5.72
C VAL A 206 6.22 -10.70 4.95
N GLY A 207 7.31 -10.21 5.56
CA GLY A 207 8.65 -10.19 4.96
C GLY A 207 9.13 -11.57 4.53
N ARG A 208 8.66 -12.64 5.19
CA ARG A 208 8.95 -14.03 4.86
C ARG A 208 8.72 -14.37 3.38
N PHE A 209 7.70 -13.77 2.78
CA PHE A 209 7.41 -13.93 1.34
C PHE A 209 8.56 -13.38 0.48
N SER A 210 9.05 -12.20 0.82
CA SER A 210 10.17 -11.56 0.11
C SER A 210 11.47 -12.34 0.29
N ASP A 211 11.71 -12.91 1.46
CA ASP A 211 12.88 -13.74 1.74
C ASP A 211 12.88 -15.02 0.89
N LYS A 212 11.74 -15.70 0.80
CA LYS A 212 11.59 -16.89 -0.05
C LYS A 212 11.80 -16.57 -1.54
N LEU A 213 11.26 -15.44 -2.02
CA LEU A 213 11.49 -15.00 -3.39
C LEU A 213 12.97 -14.70 -3.65
N SER A 214 13.63 -13.97 -2.76
CA SER A 214 15.04 -13.60 -2.92
C SER A 214 15.95 -14.82 -2.92
N GLY A 215 15.71 -15.77 -2.00
CA GLY A 215 16.42 -17.05 -1.96
C GLY A 215 16.25 -17.88 -3.24
N SER A 216 15.04 -17.89 -3.80
CA SER A 216 14.75 -18.59 -5.06
C SER A 216 15.43 -17.91 -6.26
N ILE A 217 15.47 -16.58 -6.30
CA ILE A 217 16.15 -15.82 -7.36
C ILE A 217 17.64 -16.11 -7.35
N THR A 218 18.28 -16.04 -6.17
CA THR A 218 19.73 -16.30 -6.02
C THR A 218 20.06 -17.78 -6.30
N GLY A 219 19.22 -18.70 -5.83
CA GLY A 219 19.34 -20.13 -6.15
C GLY A 219 19.22 -20.46 -7.64
N ALA A 220 18.52 -19.65 -8.40
CA ALA A 220 18.42 -19.75 -9.88
C ALA A 220 19.58 -18.99 -10.61
N GLY A 221 20.58 -18.49 -9.90
CA GLY A 221 21.72 -17.75 -10.46
C GLY A 221 21.48 -16.26 -10.69
N GLY A 222 20.35 -15.70 -10.21
CA GLY A 222 20.09 -14.26 -10.18
C GLY A 222 20.95 -13.58 -9.11
N ARG A 223 21.21 -12.29 -9.29
CA ARG A 223 22.02 -11.47 -8.41
C ARG A 223 21.17 -10.41 -7.72
N ILE A 224 21.31 -10.27 -6.40
CA ILE A 224 20.67 -9.19 -5.62
C ILE A 224 21.77 -8.38 -4.95
N ILE A 225 21.86 -7.09 -5.27
CA ILE A 225 22.83 -6.13 -4.73
C ILE A 225 22.09 -5.29 -3.69
N LEU A 226 22.41 -5.52 -2.42
CA LEU A 226 21.82 -4.80 -1.28
C LEU A 226 22.72 -3.64 -0.83
N GLY A 227 22.13 -2.63 -0.18
CA GLY A 227 22.83 -1.48 0.37
C GLY A 227 23.39 -0.53 -0.69
N GLN A 228 22.87 -0.57 -1.92
CA GLN A 228 23.34 0.25 -3.03
C GLN A 228 22.19 1.00 -3.70
N ASP A 229 22.30 2.32 -3.78
CA ASP A 229 21.43 3.13 -4.60
C ASP A 229 21.85 3.10 -6.07
N VAL A 230 20.89 3.19 -6.98
CA VAL A 230 21.16 3.52 -8.38
C VAL A 230 21.42 5.02 -8.47
N THR A 231 22.64 5.37 -8.84
CA THR A 231 23.11 6.77 -8.90
C THR A 231 23.25 7.32 -10.32
N GLY A 232 23.11 6.46 -11.35
CA GLY A 232 23.20 6.86 -12.74
C GLY A 232 22.46 5.91 -13.67
N ILE A 233 21.94 6.46 -14.76
CA ILE A 233 21.34 5.74 -15.87
C ILE A 233 22.00 6.22 -17.16
N GLU A 234 22.56 5.30 -17.92
CA GLU A 234 23.15 5.61 -19.22
C GLU A 234 22.20 5.22 -20.34
N THR A 235 22.03 6.11 -21.28
CA THR A 235 21.11 5.93 -22.42
C THR A 235 21.86 6.01 -23.76
N ALA A 236 21.42 5.22 -24.72
CA ALA A 236 21.85 5.32 -26.12
C ALA A 236 20.58 5.53 -26.97
N GLY A 237 20.36 6.77 -27.36
CA GLY A 237 19.10 7.18 -28.00
C GLY A 237 17.90 6.94 -27.07
N ARG A 238 16.95 6.16 -27.55
CA ARG A 238 15.71 5.81 -26.81
C ARG A 238 15.80 4.48 -26.03
N ARG A 239 17.00 4.09 -25.63
CA ARG A 239 17.23 2.87 -24.84
C ARG A 239 18.12 3.15 -23.63
N VAL A 240 17.76 2.59 -22.51
CA VAL A 240 18.67 2.47 -21.36
C VAL A 240 19.64 1.33 -21.65
N VAL A 241 20.94 1.60 -21.54
CA VAL A 241 22.00 0.61 -21.82
C VAL A 241 22.71 0.12 -20.58
N SER A 242 22.69 0.90 -19.50
CA SER A 242 23.23 0.48 -18.21
C SER A 242 22.67 1.33 -17.06
N VAL A 243 22.78 0.79 -15.85
CA VAL A 243 22.62 1.55 -14.61
C VAL A 243 23.90 1.50 -13.79
N THR A 244 24.14 2.53 -12.98
CA THR A 244 25.27 2.58 -12.03
C THR A 244 24.74 2.39 -10.62
N ALA A 245 25.27 1.41 -9.89
CA ALA A 245 24.96 1.14 -8.49
C ALA A 245 26.25 1.09 -7.68
N GLY A 246 26.40 2.02 -6.75
CA GLY A 246 27.69 2.24 -6.10
C GLY A 246 28.79 2.55 -7.13
N ASN A 247 29.83 1.72 -7.19
CA ASN A 247 30.93 1.84 -8.17
C ASN A 247 30.77 0.89 -9.38
N GLU A 248 29.66 0.16 -9.46
CA GLU A 248 29.46 -0.84 -10.51
C GLU A 248 28.54 -0.32 -11.61
N ARG A 249 29.01 -0.44 -12.86
CA ARG A 249 28.20 -0.24 -14.06
C ARG A 249 27.60 -1.57 -14.49
N ILE A 250 26.28 -1.66 -14.51
CA ILE A 250 25.50 -2.86 -14.80
C ILE A 250 24.85 -2.70 -16.18
N PRO A 251 25.38 -3.33 -17.23
CA PRO A 251 24.77 -3.35 -18.56
C PRO A 251 23.44 -4.10 -18.53
N THR A 252 22.43 -3.62 -19.26
CA THR A 252 21.11 -4.23 -19.27
C THR A 252 20.41 -4.16 -20.63
N ASP A 253 19.68 -5.22 -20.98
CA ASP A 253 18.82 -5.22 -22.15
C ASP A 253 17.45 -4.61 -21.83
N ASN A 254 16.94 -4.88 -20.64
CA ASN A 254 15.70 -4.31 -20.11
C ASN A 254 15.91 -3.82 -18.69
N ILE A 255 15.27 -2.71 -18.34
CA ILE A 255 15.26 -2.18 -16.98
C ILE A 255 13.82 -2.12 -16.46
N VAL A 256 13.62 -2.64 -15.25
CA VAL A 256 12.38 -2.49 -14.49
C VAL A 256 12.61 -1.57 -13.30
N TRP A 257 11.91 -0.47 -13.27
CA TRP A 257 12.01 0.50 -12.19
C TRP A 257 10.84 0.35 -11.21
N THR A 258 11.12 -0.01 -9.97
CA THR A 258 10.10 -0.13 -8.89
C THR A 258 10.33 0.86 -7.75
N ALA A 259 11.43 1.62 -7.79
CA ALA A 259 11.75 2.70 -6.88
C ALA A 259 10.91 3.97 -7.20
N PRO A 260 10.97 5.04 -6.41
CA PRO A 260 10.16 6.23 -6.67
C PRO A 260 10.37 6.85 -8.06
N LEU A 261 9.26 7.27 -8.70
CA LEU A 261 9.33 7.96 -10.00
C LEU A 261 10.14 9.25 -9.93
N THR A 262 10.04 9.98 -8.82
CA THR A 262 10.82 11.21 -8.60
C THR A 262 12.33 10.97 -8.62
N THR A 263 12.79 9.82 -8.14
CA THR A 263 14.21 9.43 -8.23
C THR A 263 14.58 9.14 -9.68
N LEU A 264 13.76 8.38 -10.41
CA LEU A 264 13.97 8.10 -11.83
C LEU A 264 14.05 9.40 -12.66
N ASN A 265 13.10 10.30 -12.41
CA ASN A 265 13.06 11.60 -13.06
C ASN A 265 14.37 12.37 -12.89
N GLY A 266 14.89 12.43 -11.65
CA GLY A 266 16.17 13.07 -11.37
C GLY A 266 17.33 12.45 -12.16
N LEU A 267 17.37 11.12 -12.29
CA LEU A 267 18.41 10.40 -13.01
C LEU A 267 18.33 10.57 -14.55
N LEU A 268 17.13 10.78 -15.08
CA LEU A 268 16.89 10.96 -16.52
C LEU A 268 16.75 12.44 -16.93
N GLY A 269 16.88 13.37 -15.99
CA GLY A 269 16.76 14.81 -16.26
C GLY A 269 15.33 15.28 -16.56
N VAL A 270 14.32 14.50 -16.18
CA VAL A 270 12.91 14.89 -16.31
C VAL A 270 12.57 15.89 -15.21
N THR A 271 12.21 17.11 -15.61
CA THR A 271 11.95 18.25 -14.72
C THR A 271 10.48 18.66 -14.74
N ASN A 272 10.10 19.54 -13.81
CA ASN A 272 8.75 20.15 -13.75
C ASN A 272 7.61 19.13 -13.56
N VAL A 273 7.83 18.07 -12.80
CA VAL A 273 6.80 17.09 -12.44
C VAL A 273 6.47 17.25 -10.94
N ASP A 274 5.22 17.60 -10.65
CA ASP A 274 4.74 17.81 -9.27
C ASP A 274 4.12 16.53 -8.69
N LEU A 275 4.95 15.51 -8.49
CA LEU A 275 4.59 14.28 -7.81
C LEU A 275 5.28 14.22 -6.44
N GLU A 276 4.54 13.87 -5.41
CA GLU A 276 5.00 13.85 -4.02
C GLU A 276 4.68 12.52 -3.35
N TYR A 277 5.62 12.04 -2.52
CA TYR A 277 5.42 10.89 -1.66
C TYR A 277 5.52 11.28 -0.19
N LEU A 278 4.65 10.73 0.61
CA LEU A 278 4.73 10.77 2.06
C LEU A 278 5.75 9.75 2.55
N SER A 279 6.37 10.03 3.69
CA SER A 279 7.22 9.11 4.44
C SER A 279 6.56 8.76 5.77
N THR A 280 7.01 7.71 6.41
CA THR A 280 6.49 7.28 7.71
C THR A 280 7.61 6.93 8.66
N ILE A 281 7.46 7.34 9.90
CA ILE A 281 8.29 6.90 11.02
C ILE A 281 7.49 5.83 11.76
N PHE A 282 8.10 4.66 11.92
CA PHE A 282 7.56 3.55 12.68
C PHE A 282 8.26 3.49 14.02
N LEU A 283 7.48 3.54 15.10
CA LEU A 283 7.96 3.28 16.44
C LEU A 283 7.46 1.89 16.84
N ASN A 284 8.40 0.95 16.94
CA ASN A 284 8.12 -0.44 17.31
C ASN A 284 8.42 -0.62 18.78
N PHE A 285 7.39 -0.92 19.57
CA PHE A 285 7.46 -1.07 21.02
C PHE A 285 7.47 -2.54 21.41
N GLU A 286 8.49 -2.97 22.15
CA GLU A 286 8.50 -4.23 22.89
C GLU A 286 7.86 -3.98 24.26
N ILE A 287 6.80 -4.72 24.58
CA ILE A 287 6.00 -4.53 25.79
C ILE A 287 6.04 -5.81 26.62
N GLY A 288 6.47 -5.68 27.88
CA GLY A 288 6.64 -6.78 28.84
C GLY A 288 5.34 -7.30 29.46
N LYS A 289 4.20 -7.04 28.81
CA LYS A 289 2.87 -7.46 29.27
C LYS A 289 2.06 -8.01 28.08
N PRO A 290 1.03 -8.85 28.35
CA PRO A 290 0.09 -9.27 27.34
C PRO A 290 -0.65 -8.10 26.70
N PRO A 291 -1.16 -8.25 25.44
CA PRO A 291 -1.90 -7.20 24.76
C PRO A 291 -3.19 -6.85 25.50
N ARG A 292 -3.59 -5.58 25.45
CA ARG A 292 -4.85 -5.10 26.03
C ARG A 292 -6.02 -5.19 25.06
N HIS A 293 -5.71 -5.27 23.76
CA HIS A 293 -6.67 -5.35 22.68
C HIS A 293 -6.25 -6.46 21.69
N ASP A 294 -7.21 -7.07 21.04
CA ASP A 294 -6.98 -8.15 20.07
C ASP A 294 -7.13 -7.69 18.61
N TYR A 295 -7.13 -6.38 18.38
CA TYR A 295 -7.15 -5.83 17.03
C TYR A 295 -5.77 -5.92 16.39
N GLN A 296 -5.71 -6.49 15.19
CA GLN A 296 -4.52 -6.53 14.37
C GLN A 296 -3.99 -5.13 14.04
N TRP A 297 -4.92 -4.19 13.79
CA TRP A 297 -4.60 -2.76 13.72
C TRP A 297 -5.78 -1.91 14.16
N THR A 298 -5.48 -0.71 14.62
CA THR A 298 -6.46 0.29 15.06
C THR A 298 -6.18 1.63 14.41
N TYR A 299 -7.21 2.27 13.86
CA TYR A 299 -7.16 3.63 13.33
C TYR A 299 -7.46 4.66 14.41
N PHE A 300 -6.77 5.79 14.36
CA PHE A 300 -6.90 6.90 15.29
C PHE A 300 -7.20 8.19 14.54
N GLY A 301 -8.45 8.64 14.60
CA GLY A 301 -8.92 9.87 13.93
C GLY A 301 -8.88 11.12 14.81
N GLY A 302 -8.53 11.01 16.10
CA GLY A 302 -8.49 12.10 17.04
C GLY A 302 -7.20 12.92 17.02
N ASP A 303 -6.86 13.48 18.17
CA ASP A 303 -5.71 14.36 18.41
C ASP A 303 -4.39 13.61 18.70
N GLU A 304 -4.42 12.26 18.64
CA GLU A 304 -3.20 11.47 18.78
C GLU A 304 -2.18 11.83 17.70
N ILE A 305 -0.89 11.83 18.07
CA ILE A 305 0.20 12.16 17.13
C ILE A 305 0.36 11.13 16.02
N PHE A 306 -0.16 9.94 16.22
CA PHE A 306 -0.14 8.83 15.26
C PHE A 306 -1.51 8.61 14.61
N SER A 307 -1.52 7.95 13.47
CA SER A 307 -2.74 7.64 12.71
C SER A 307 -3.18 6.19 12.82
N ARG A 308 -2.25 5.28 13.08
CA ARG A 308 -2.51 3.85 13.15
C ARG A 308 -1.53 3.15 14.09
N VAL A 309 -2.03 2.13 14.78
CA VAL A 309 -1.23 1.22 15.62
C VAL A 309 -1.53 -0.21 15.18
N THR A 310 -0.48 -1.00 15.00
CA THR A 310 -0.55 -2.42 14.62
C THR A 310 -0.01 -3.26 15.77
N ALA A 311 -0.73 -4.34 16.13
CA ALA A 311 -0.32 -5.32 17.13
C ALA A 311 0.03 -6.63 16.41
N PRO A 312 1.32 -6.97 16.28
CA PRO A 312 1.75 -8.14 15.50
C PRO A 312 1.21 -9.47 16.06
N GLU A 313 1.15 -9.65 17.37
CA GLU A 313 0.62 -10.88 18.01
C GLU A 313 -0.87 -11.11 17.74
N ALA A 314 -1.62 -10.07 17.39
CA ALA A 314 -3.02 -10.21 17.00
C ALA A 314 -3.19 -10.79 15.58
N PHE A 315 -2.14 -10.76 14.74
CA PHE A 315 -2.08 -11.55 13.52
C PHE A 315 -1.72 -13.00 13.86
N LEU A 316 -0.55 -13.21 14.47
CA LEU A 316 -0.13 -14.52 14.95
C LEU A 316 0.67 -14.38 16.26
N PRO A 317 0.38 -15.20 17.29
CA PRO A 317 1.11 -15.15 18.56
C PRO A 317 2.62 -15.38 18.42
N SER A 318 3.07 -16.05 17.36
CA SER A 318 4.49 -16.32 17.08
C SER A 318 5.31 -15.10 16.71
N THR A 319 4.67 -13.94 16.49
CA THR A 319 5.37 -12.71 16.14
C THR A 319 5.99 -11.97 17.32
N VAL A 320 5.68 -12.39 18.53
CA VAL A 320 6.27 -11.87 19.79
C VAL A 320 6.58 -13.00 20.77
N PRO A 321 7.47 -12.79 21.76
CA PRO A 321 7.71 -13.77 22.81
C PRO A 321 6.46 -14.07 23.65
N PRO A 322 6.29 -15.29 24.18
CA PRO A 322 5.16 -15.64 25.02
C PRO A 322 5.00 -14.71 26.23
N GLY A 323 3.77 -14.26 26.50
CA GLY A 323 3.43 -13.39 27.61
C GLY A 323 3.76 -11.91 27.40
N LYS A 324 4.28 -11.54 26.23
CA LYS A 324 4.58 -10.16 25.81
C LYS A 324 3.63 -9.69 24.70
N SER A 325 3.73 -8.42 24.35
CA SER A 325 3.03 -7.83 23.21
C SER A 325 3.94 -6.84 22.47
N GLY A 326 3.55 -6.53 21.24
CA GLY A 326 4.22 -5.53 20.41
C GLY A 326 3.26 -4.48 19.90
N LEU A 327 3.72 -3.25 19.73
CA LEU A 327 2.96 -2.22 19.03
C LEU A 327 3.84 -1.54 17.98
N CYS A 328 3.41 -1.57 16.72
CA CYS A 328 4.01 -0.80 15.65
C CYS A 328 3.16 0.46 15.43
N VAL A 329 3.68 1.61 15.79
CA VAL A 329 3.00 2.91 15.74
C VAL A 329 3.45 3.70 14.53
N GLU A 330 2.50 4.19 13.73
CA GLU A 330 2.75 4.89 12.48
C GLU A 330 2.54 6.39 12.62
N VAL A 331 3.61 7.15 12.45
CA VAL A 331 3.60 8.61 12.38
C VAL A 331 4.06 9.03 11.00
N THR A 332 3.16 9.60 10.21
CA THR A 332 3.50 10.12 8.90
C THR A 332 4.29 11.42 8.98
N CYS A 333 5.12 11.66 7.98
CA CYS A 333 5.95 12.86 7.89
C CYS A 333 6.34 13.14 6.44
N ARG A 334 6.84 14.34 6.15
CA ARG A 334 7.55 14.62 4.91
C ARG A 334 9.03 14.33 5.08
N GLN A 335 9.65 13.80 4.04
CA GLN A 335 11.11 13.63 4.06
C GLN A 335 11.77 14.99 4.18
N GLY A 336 12.61 15.16 5.21
CA GLY A 336 13.28 16.42 5.51
C GLY A 336 12.57 17.35 6.51
N ASP A 337 11.34 17.02 6.96
CA ASP A 337 10.70 17.79 8.05
C ASP A 337 11.35 17.50 9.43
N ALA A 338 10.93 18.24 10.47
CA ALA A 338 11.48 18.11 11.82
C ALA A 338 11.32 16.69 12.40
N ARG A 339 10.19 16.02 12.11
CA ARG A 339 9.93 14.64 12.56
C ARG A 339 10.93 13.67 11.90
N TRP A 340 11.16 13.84 10.60
CA TRP A 340 12.09 13.01 9.85
C TRP A 340 13.54 13.21 10.30
N GLN A 341 13.94 14.47 10.55
CA GLN A 341 15.30 14.80 10.99
C GLN A 341 15.61 14.32 12.41
N ASN A 342 14.65 14.45 13.33
CA ASN A 342 14.78 14.02 14.72
C ASN A 342 13.61 13.11 15.14
N PRO A 343 13.59 11.84 14.69
CA PRO A 343 12.47 10.93 15.00
C PRO A 343 12.41 10.55 16.48
N GLU A 344 13.50 10.68 17.25
CA GLU A 344 13.51 10.46 18.69
C GLU A 344 12.60 11.43 19.44
N SER A 345 12.35 12.63 18.89
CA SER A 345 11.41 13.60 19.48
C SER A 345 9.97 13.09 19.52
N LEU A 346 9.64 12.07 18.75
CA LEU A 346 8.31 11.45 18.72
C LEU A 346 8.11 10.44 19.87
N ARG A 347 9.17 9.93 20.47
CA ARG A 347 9.12 8.84 21.46
C ARG A 347 8.17 9.17 22.61
N GLN A 348 8.42 10.27 23.32
CA GLN A 348 7.61 10.62 24.49
C GLN A 348 6.17 10.98 24.14
N PRO A 349 5.88 11.85 23.14
CA PRO A 349 4.51 12.13 22.74
C PRO A 349 3.72 10.87 22.30
N VAL A 350 4.35 9.92 21.64
CA VAL A 350 3.71 8.65 21.27
C VAL A 350 3.40 7.81 22.51
N ILE A 351 4.34 7.71 23.48
CA ILE A 351 4.11 6.98 24.74
C ILE A 351 2.95 7.60 25.51
N ASP A 352 2.91 8.92 25.64
CA ASP A 352 1.85 9.64 26.36
C ASP A 352 0.48 9.35 25.71
N ASP A 353 0.41 9.35 24.39
CA ASP A 353 -0.82 9.03 23.66
C ASP A 353 -1.20 7.55 23.77
N LEU A 354 -0.25 6.61 23.75
CA LEU A 354 -0.53 5.20 23.96
C LEU A 354 -1.11 4.93 25.36
N VAL A 355 -0.61 5.60 26.39
CA VAL A 355 -1.17 5.52 27.74
C VAL A 355 -2.54 6.20 27.80
N ARG A 356 -2.67 7.41 27.28
CA ARG A 356 -3.92 8.19 27.26
C ARG A 356 -5.04 7.46 26.54
N THR A 357 -4.73 6.77 25.46
CA THR A 357 -5.71 6.00 24.70
C THR A 357 -5.98 4.62 25.30
N GLY A 358 -5.18 4.17 26.26
CA GLY A 358 -5.31 2.87 26.90
C GLY A 358 -4.77 1.71 26.07
N MET A 359 -3.97 1.97 25.01
CA MET A 359 -3.26 0.92 24.28
C MET A 359 -2.26 0.18 25.16
N ILE A 360 -1.61 0.90 26.06
CA ILE A 360 -0.79 0.36 27.16
C ILE A 360 -1.29 0.88 28.50
N ALA A 361 -1.05 0.15 29.58
CA ALA A 361 -1.48 0.55 30.91
C ALA A 361 -0.55 1.61 31.52
N SER A 362 0.74 1.50 31.25
CA SER A 362 1.78 2.36 31.80
C SER A 362 2.99 2.39 30.87
N ALA A 363 3.68 3.52 30.85
CA ALA A 363 4.98 3.64 30.20
C ALA A 363 6.03 2.65 30.77
N ALA A 364 5.86 2.23 32.03
CA ALA A 364 6.75 1.24 32.67
C ALA A 364 6.62 -0.18 32.08
N ASP A 365 5.56 -0.46 31.29
CA ASP A 365 5.38 -1.75 30.63
C ASP A 365 6.25 -1.86 29.35
N ILE A 366 6.81 -0.75 28.88
CA ILE A 366 7.67 -0.70 27.69
C ILE A 366 9.08 -1.16 28.06
N GLU A 367 9.56 -2.22 27.39
CA GLU A 367 10.92 -2.73 27.56
C GLU A 367 11.91 -2.03 26.61
N ARG A 368 11.49 -1.86 25.34
CA ARG A 368 12.32 -1.21 24.30
C ARG A 368 11.46 -0.48 23.28
N VAL A 369 12.07 0.49 22.60
CA VAL A 369 11.49 1.21 21.46
C VAL A 369 12.52 1.26 20.34
N HIS A 370 12.13 0.76 19.17
CA HIS A 370 12.92 0.84 17.94
C HIS A 370 12.26 1.84 17.00
N ILE A 371 13.03 2.75 16.44
CA ILE A 371 12.51 3.81 15.56
C ILE A 371 13.08 3.64 14.17
N GLU A 372 12.18 3.43 13.20
CA GLU A 372 12.52 3.19 11.81
C GLU A 372 11.97 4.28 10.90
N ARG A 373 12.81 4.81 10.02
CA ARG A 373 12.40 5.76 8.98
C ARG A 373 12.19 5.05 7.66
N VAL A 374 10.97 5.10 7.15
CA VAL A 374 10.62 4.49 5.86
C VAL A 374 10.18 5.60 4.89
N PRO A 375 11.00 5.95 3.91
CA PRO A 375 10.65 6.98 2.94
C PRO A 375 9.72 6.42 1.86
N PHE A 376 8.98 7.31 1.19
CA PHE A 376 8.15 7.02 0.03
C PHE A 376 7.07 5.95 0.30
N THR A 377 6.39 6.04 1.44
CA THR A 377 5.36 5.06 1.84
C THR A 377 4.06 5.20 1.06
N TYR A 378 3.65 6.44 0.76
CA TYR A 378 2.40 6.73 0.09
C TYR A 378 2.57 7.79 -0.99
N PRO A 379 2.13 7.55 -2.25
CA PRO A 379 1.99 8.62 -3.24
C PRO A 379 0.86 9.55 -2.80
N ILE A 380 1.03 10.86 -2.93
CA ILE A 380 0.03 11.86 -2.56
C ILE A 380 -0.74 12.27 -3.81
N TYR A 381 -2.03 12.00 -3.85
CA TYR A 381 -2.90 12.35 -4.97
C TYR A 381 -3.46 13.76 -4.81
N LYS A 382 -2.64 14.78 -5.19
CA LYS A 382 -3.10 16.17 -5.30
C LYS A 382 -4.14 16.30 -6.41
N LEU A 383 -4.91 17.38 -6.45
CA LEU A 383 -5.95 17.56 -7.47
C LEU A 383 -5.46 17.40 -8.92
N ASN A 384 -4.24 17.84 -9.20
CA ASN A 384 -3.63 17.78 -10.52
C ASN A 384 -2.77 16.51 -10.76
N TYR A 385 -2.72 15.57 -9.80
CA TYR A 385 -1.75 14.47 -9.85
C TYR A 385 -1.85 13.63 -11.13
N MET A 386 -3.07 13.40 -11.63
CA MET A 386 -3.28 12.57 -12.83
C MET A 386 -2.68 13.22 -14.08
N GLN A 387 -2.82 14.54 -14.21
CA GLN A 387 -2.22 15.30 -15.32
C GLN A 387 -0.69 15.24 -15.24
N GLU A 388 -0.14 15.45 -14.04
CA GLU A 388 1.30 15.38 -13.78
C GLU A 388 1.86 13.99 -14.04
N LEU A 389 1.17 12.95 -13.56
CA LEU A 389 1.55 11.56 -13.77
C LEU A 389 1.51 11.20 -15.26
N THR A 390 0.44 11.53 -15.97
CA THR A 390 0.30 11.25 -17.41
C THR A 390 1.40 11.94 -18.22
N ARG A 391 1.72 13.20 -17.90
CA ARG A 391 2.82 13.92 -18.55
C ARG A 391 4.15 13.23 -18.30
N ASN A 392 4.42 12.87 -17.05
CA ASN A 392 5.65 12.18 -16.65
C ASN A 392 5.80 10.82 -17.34
N LEU A 393 4.73 10.03 -17.36
CA LEU A 393 4.73 8.73 -17.99
C LEU A 393 4.98 8.82 -19.51
N ARG A 394 4.45 9.84 -20.21
CA ARG A 394 4.75 10.08 -21.62
C ARG A 394 6.22 10.39 -21.87
N GLU A 395 6.84 11.20 -21.01
CA GLU A 395 8.28 11.49 -21.12
C GLU A 395 9.13 10.24 -20.89
N LEU A 396 8.78 9.41 -19.89
CA LEU A 396 9.49 8.16 -19.62
C LEU A 396 9.24 7.11 -20.70
N GLY A 397 8.07 7.10 -21.34
CA GLY A 397 7.67 6.21 -22.43
C GLY A 397 8.51 6.33 -23.70
N GLN A 398 9.34 7.37 -23.84
CA GLN A 398 10.31 7.44 -24.91
C GLN A 398 11.36 6.32 -24.87
N TYR A 399 11.62 5.72 -23.68
CA TYR A 399 12.61 4.68 -23.51
C TYR A 399 11.99 3.29 -23.74
N SER A 400 12.32 2.67 -24.87
CA SER A 400 11.69 1.45 -25.35
C SER A 400 11.91 0.19 -24.50
N ASN A 401 12.86 0.23 -23.54
CA ASN A 401 13.18 -0.90 -22.66
C ASN A 401 13.10 -0.54 -21.16
N LEU A 402 12.46 0.58 -20.83
CA LEU A 402 12.20 1.00 -19.47
C LEU A 402 10.76 0.62 -19.09
N LEU A 403 10.64 -0.18 -18.04
CA LEU A 403 9.38 -0.61 -17.47
C LEU A 403 9.19 -0.06 -16.07
N LEU A 404 7.96 0.28 -15.72
CA LEU A 404 7.62 0.81 -14.41
C LEU A 404 6.69 -0.17 -13.68
N ALA A 405 7.00 -0.53 -12.43
CA ALA A 405 6.19 -1.43 -11.63
C ALA A 405 6.20 -1.07 -10.14
N GLY A 406 5.25 -1.62 -9.39
CA GLY A 406 5.12 -1.42 -7.95
C GLY A 406 4.53 -0.08 -7.55
N ARG A 407 4.25 0.07 -6.25
CA ARG A 407 3.64 1.28 -5.67
C ARG A 407 4.40 2.55 -6.02
N CYS A 408 5.71 2.55 -5.81
CA CYS A 408 6.52 3.75 -6.00
C CYS A 408 6.87 3.99 -7.47
N GLY A 409 7.17 2.94 -8.24
CA GLY A 409 7.55 3.06 -9.64
C GLY A 409 6.39 3.43 -10.57
N ARG A 410 5.14 3.20 -10.14
CA ARG A 410 3.92 3.59 -10.87
C ARG A 410 3.16 4.74 -10.23
N PHE A 411 3.64 5.29 -9.13
CA PHE A 411 2.91 6.30 -8.34
C PHE A 411 1.49 5.82 -7.97
N TRP A 412 1.36 4.54 -7.62
CA TRP A 412 0.07 3.89 -7.40
C TRP A 412 -0.08 3.40 -5.96
N TYR A 413 -1.03 3.97 -5.20
CA TYR A 413 -1.36 3.49 -3.86
C TYR A 413 -2.10 2.14 -3.96
N ASN A 414 -1.36 1.06 -3.85
CA ASN A 414 -1.84 -0.31 -3.97
C ASN A 414 -1.50 -1.16 -2.74
N ASN A 415 -2.06 -2.36 -2.65
CA ASN A 415 -1.70 -3.37 -1.68
C ASN A 415 -0.66 -4.36 -2.27
N MET A 416 -0.18 -5.30 -1.44
CA MET A 416 0.84 -6.28 -1.84
C MET A 416 0.37 -7.18 -2.97
N ASP A 417 -0.89 -7.64 -2.93
CA ASP A 417 -1.51 -8.48 -3.95
C ASP A 417 -1.53 -7.82 -5.34
N HIS A 418 -1.83 -6.52 -5.40
CA HIS A 418 -1.76 -5.76 -6.64
C HIS A 418 -0.32 -5.66 -7.17
N SER A 419 0.65 -5.43 -6.27
CA SER A 419 2.07 -5.42 -6.64
C SER A 419 2.55 -6.78 -7.16
N ILE A 420 2.07 -7.88 -6.58
CA ILE A 420 2.31 -9.24 -7.06
C ILE A 420 1.68 -9.44 -8.44
N GLY A 421 0.39 -9.11 -8.59
CA GLY A 421 -0.34 -9.26 -9.85
C GLY A 421 0.32 -8.49 -10.99
N GLN A 422 0.70 -7.23 -10.72
CA GLN A 422 1.46 -6.42 -11.68
C GLN A 422 2.80 -7.06 -12.02
N GLY A 423 3.52 -7.59 -11.01
CA GLY A 423 4.79 -8.28 -11.23
C GLY A 423 4.67 -9.51 -12.12
N LEU A 424 3.64 -10.33 -11.91
CA LEU A 424 3.36 -11.52 -12.75
C LEU A 424 3.06 -11.11 -14.21
N THR A 425 2.21 -10.10 -14.41
CA THR A 425 1.84 -9.58 -15.73
C THR A 425 3.04 -8.97 -16.44
N MET A 426 3.85 -8.18 -15.73
CA MET A 426 5.04 -7.55 -16.28
C MET A 426 6.07 -8.59 -16.77
N ALA A 427 6.31 -9.62 -15.95
CA ALA A 427 7.21 -10.70 -16.34
C ALA A 427 6.73 -11.42 -17.62
N ASP A 428 5.42 -11.65 -17.77
CA ASP A 428 4.86 -12.25 -18.99
C ASP A 428 5.05 -11.33 -20.21
N LYS A 429 4.83 -10.02 -20.07
CA LYS A 429 5.06 -9.04 -21.15
C LYS A 429 6.51 -9.03 -21.59
N ILE A 430 7.48 -9.05 -20.67
CA ILE A 430 8.91 -9.11 -20.97
C ILE A 430 9.23 -10.39 -21.78
N VAL A 431 8.72 -11.54 -21.35
CA VAL A 431 8.97 -12.82 -22.02
C VAL A 431 8.39 -12.86 -23.43
N ARG A 432 7.22 -12.23 -23.65
CA ARG A 432 6.60 -12.14 -24.98
C ARG A 432 7.24 -11.08 -25.87
N GLY A 433 8.16 -10.26 -25.34
CA GLY A 433 8.78 -9.18 -26.09
C GLY A 433 7.79 -8.05 -26.44
N GLU A 434 6.71 -7.91 -25.66
CA GLU A 434 5.74 -6.85 -25.87
C GLU A 434 6.39 -5.49 -25.62
N VAL A 435 6.23 -4.57 -26.56
CA VAL A 435 6.72 -3.19 -26.43
C VAL A 435 5.89 -2.50 -25.35
N LEU A 436 6.55 -2.04 -24.30
CA LEU A 436 5.91 -1.49 -23.12
C LEU A 436 5.62 0.00 -23.21
N ALA A 437 5.66 0.54 -24.45
CA ALA A 437 5.40 1.93 -24.76
C ALA A 437 3.94 2.39 -24.51
N GLU A 438 3.03 1.48 -24.19
CA GLU A 438 1.65 1.83 -23.81
C GLU A 438 1.55 2.19 -22.33
N ILE A 439 2.22 3.26 -21.97
CA ILE A 439 2.05 3.88 -20.66
C ILE A 439 0.67 4.59 -20.55
N ASP A 440 0.03 4.85 -21.69
CA ASP A 440 -1.37 5.33 -21.74
C ASP A 440 -2.38 4.32 -21.14
N SER A 441 -1.98 3.04 -20.93
CA SER A 441 -2.78 2.05 -20.21
C SER A 441 -2.65 2.15 -18.69
N ALA A 442 -1.85 3.05 -18.14
CA ALA A 442 -1.73 3.23 -16.70
C ALA A 442 -3.09 3.43 -16.04
N ASP A 443 -3.95 4.24 -16.64
CA ASP A 443 -5.31 4.49 -16.17
C ASP A 443 -6.15 3.22 -16.16
N ARG A 444 -6.00 2.38 -17.17
CA ARG A 444 -6.77 1.12 -17.31
C ARG A 444 -6.28 0.04 -16.35
N GLU A 445 -4.96 -0.10 -16.14
CA GLU A 445 -4.41 -1.03 -15.14
C GLU A 445 -4.73 -0.58 -13.71
N PHE A 446 -4.69 0.70 -13.42
CA PHE A 446 -5.04 1.24 -12.10
C PHE A 446 -6.46 0.88 -11.68
N TRP A 447 -7.39 0.88 -12.62
CA TRP A 447 -8.83 0.70 -12.36
C TRP A 447 -9.34 -0.70 -12.69
N ALA A 448 -8.73 -1.41 -13.62
CA ALA A 448 -9.12 -2.77 -13.99
C ALA A 448 -8.80 -3.82 -12.90
N THR A 449 -7.87 -3.54 -11.99
CA THR A 449 -7.60 -4.39 -10.82
C THR A 449 -8.47 -4.06 -9.61
N GLU A 450 -9.23 -2.98 -9.67
CA GLU A 450 -10.22 -2.57 -8.69
C GLU A 450 -11.61 -2.83 -9.23
N ASP A 451 -12.00 -4.09 -9.29
CA ASP A 451 -13.40 -4.45 -9.50
C ASP A 451 -14.21 -4.08 -8.25
N ASP A 452 -14.51 -2.79 -8.13
CA ASP A 452 -15.43 -2.25 -7.14
C ASP A 452 -16.90 -2.47 -7.53
N GLY A 453 -17.15 -3.31 -8.55
CA GLY A 453 -18.51 -3.64 -9.01
C GLY A 453 -19.27 -2.48 -9.66
N ASN A 454 -18.68 -1.29 -9.78
CA ASN A 454 -19.33 -0.07 -10.25
C ASN A 454 -18.60 0.66 -11.41
N VAL A 455 -17.50 0.13 -11.90
CA VAL A 455 -16.93 0.59 -13.18
C VAL A 455 -17.19 -0.54 -14.17
N PRO A 456 -18.12 -0.38 -15.12
CA PRO A 456 -18.26 -1.34 -16.19
C PRO A 456 -16.92 -1.38 -16.93
N ILE A 457 -16.19 -2.49 -16.82
CA ILE A 457 -15.18 -2.83 -17.81
C ILE A 457 -15.99 -2.81 -19.11
N ARG A 458 -15.73 -1.86 -19.99
CA ARG A 458 -16.29 -1.91 -21.33
C ARG A 458 -15.68 -3.16 -21.98
N GLN A 459 -16.45 -4.24 -21.98
CA GLN A 459 -16.11 -5.51 -22.65
C GLN A 459 -15.80 -5.33 -24.15
N GLU A 460 -16.06 -4.15 -24.71
CA GLU A 460 -15.84 -3.80 -26.11
C GLU A 460 -14.39 -3.49 -26.47
N GLU A 461 -13.46 -3.44 -25.52
CA GLU A 461 -12.05 -3.08 -25.79
C GLU A 461 -11.06 -4.24 -25.54
N ILE A 462 -11.51 -5.42 -25.15
CA ILE A 462 -10.76 -6.65 -25.33
C ILE A 462 -11.13 -7.14 -26.74
N ALA A 463 -10.48 -6.58 -27.78
CA ALA A 463 -10.58 -7.10 -29.11
C ALA A 463 -10.13 -8.56 -29.05
N GLU A 464 -11.08 -9.49 -29.23
CA GLU A 464 -10.76 -10.85 -29.62
C GLU A 464 -9.86 -10.77 -30.86
N PRO A 465 -8.80 -11.59 -30.94
CA PRO A 465 -8.03 -11.70 -32.19
C PRO A 465 -9.04 -12.11 -33.26
N ALA A 466 -9.15 -11.30 -34.29
CA ALA A 466 -9.98 -11.58 -35.44
C ALA A 466 -9.66 -12.99 -35.94
N GLU A 467 -10.60 -13.92 -35.77
CA GLU A 467 -10.61 -15.16 -36.52
C GLU A 467 -10.76 -14.80 -38.01
N ASP A 468 -9.66 -14.87 -38.73
CA ASP A 468 -9.62 -14.59 -40.14
C ASP A 468 -10.41 -15.67 -40.91
N VAL A 469 -11.44 -15.19 -41.51
CA VAL A 469 -12.40 -15.93 -42.34
C VAL A 469 -11.70 -16.53 -43.56
N ALA A 470 -11.32 -17.78 -43.46
CA ALA A 470 -11.06 -18.61 -44.63
C ALA A 470 -12.33 -19.40 -44.97
N LYS A 471 -13.29 -18.73 -45.59
CA LYS A 471 -14.33 -19.39 -46.43
C LYS A 471 -14.66 -18.45 -47.57
N HIS A 472 -14.05 -18.72 -48.73
CA HIS A 472 -14.73 -18.82 -50.04
C HIS A 472 -13.72 -19.00 -51.15
N ASN A 473 -13.89 -20.13 -51.76
CA ASN A 473 -13.57 -20.70 -53.09
C ASN A 473 -12.50 -21.76 -53.14
#